data_b03b3f44b0042149729e917f387b4937
#
_entry.id   b03b3f44b0042149729e917f387b4937
#
_cell.length_a   1.000
_cell.length_b   1.000
_cell.length_c   1.000
_cell.angle_alpha   90.00
_cell.angle_beta   90.00
_cell.angle_gamma   90.00
#
_symmetry.space_group_name_H-M   'P 1'
#
loop_
_entity.id
_entity.type
_entity.pdbx_description
1 polymer ?
#
loop_
_entity_poly.entity_id
_entity_poly.type
_entity_poly.pdbx_seq_one_letter_code
_entity_poly.pdbx_strand_id
1 'polypeptide(L)'
;MNYPRTRLRRLRYNKNVRELFEDVSIAKSDLIQPVFLVEGKKIKKEIKSLSGQYQLSIDNALIFCTNLINEGINSIILFGVSSKKDDTGKISCSSKSIVPKAIKEIKKTF
;
A
#
# COMPACT_ATOMS: atom_id res chain seq x y z
N MET A 1 -26.12 25.87 -26.03
CA MET A 1 -24.90 26.50 -25.46
C MET A 1 -23.66 25.89 -26.07
N ASN A 2 -22.80 26.71 -26.58
CA ASN A 2 -21.63 26.25 -27.34
C ASN A 2 -20.33 26.59 -26.63
N TYR A 3 -19.52 25.56 -26.35
CA TYR A 3 -18.17 25.72 -25.93
C TYR A 3 -17.32 26.24 -27.12
N PRO A 4 -16.38 27.19 -26.94
CA PRO A 4 -15.93 27.78 -25.67
C PRO A 4 -16.69 29.06 -25.23
N ARG A 5 -17.71 29.47 -25.95
CA ARG A 5 -18.47 30.69 -25.64
C ARG A 5 -19.19 30.62 -24.29
N THR A 6 -19.69 29.45 -23.95
CA THR A 6 -20.38 29.20 -22.67
C THR A 6 -19.65 28.11 -21.90
N ARG A 7 -19.20 28.45 -20.70
CA ARG A 7 -18.60 27.50 -19.74
C ARG A 7 -19.47 27.47 -18.50
N LEU A 8 -20.15 26.35 -18.29
CA LEU A 8 -20.98 26.15 -17.12
C LEU A 8 -20.12 25.83 -15.90
N ARG A 9 -20.07 26.76 -14.95
CA ARG A 9 -19.22 26.64 -13.75
C ARG A 9 -20.01 26.72 -12.44
N ARG A 10 -21.33 26.67 -12.46
CA ARG A 10 -22.14 26.71 -11.23
C ARG A 10 -21.80 25.61 -10.24
N LEU A 11 -21.50 24.41 -10.75
CA LEU A 11 -21.12 23.25 -9.94
C LEU A 11 -19.68 23.34 -9.40
N ARG A 12 -18.95 24.37 -9.77
CA ARG A 12 -17.57 24.65 -9.32
C ARG A 12 -17.47 25.93 -8.51
N TYR A 13 -18.59 26.49 -8.07
CA TYR A 13 -18.65 27.78 -7.41
C TYR A 13 -17.82 27.83 -6.13
N ASN A 14 -17.91 26.82 -5.27
CA ASN A 14 -17.09 26.72 -4.07
C ASN A 14 -16.74 25.26 -3.77
N LYS A 15 -15.91 25.05 -2.74
CA LYS A 15 -15.45 23.70 -2.37
C LYS A 15 -16.59 22.74 -2.04
N ASN A 16 -17.60 23.21 -1.29
CA ASN A 16 -18.72 22.36 -0.88
C ASN A 16 -19.57 21.91 -2.08
N VAL A 17 -19.84 22.83 -3.02
CA VAL A 17 -20.56 22.49 -4.24
C VAL A 17 -19.78 21.52 -5.11
N ARG A 18 -18.47 21.72 -5.25
CA ARG A 18 -17.60 20.80 -6.00
C ARG A 18 -17.61 19.40 -5.40
N GLU A 19 -17.58 19.28 -4.08
CA GLU A 19 -17.62 17.98 -3.40
C GLU A 19 -18.92 17.21 -3.65
N LEU A 20 -20.05 17.93 -3.76
CA LEU A 20 -21.34 17.32 -4.07
C LEU A 20 -21.40 16.69 -5.47
N PHE A 21 -20.64 17.21 -6.41
CA PHE A 21 -20.67 16.77 -7.82
C PHE A 21 -19.36 16.13 -8.27
N GLU A 22 -18.55 15.67 -7.34
CA GLU A 22 -17.35 14.91 -7.68
C GLU A 22 -17.73 13.53 -8.24
N ASP A 23 -17.18 13.23 -9.44
CA ASP A 23 -17.32 11.90 -10.04
C ASP A 23 -16.33 10.89 -9.43
N VAL A 24 -15.23 11.40 -8.86
CA VAL A 24 -14.18 10.59 -8.24
C VAL A 24 -14.04 10.98 -6.78
N SER A 25 -14.17 10.00 -5.90
CA SER A 25 -13.90 10.16 -4.46
C SER A 25 -12.89 9.12 -4.00
N ILE A 26 -12.06 9.49 -3.04
CA ILE A 26 -11.07 8.59 -2.44
C ILE A 26 -11.37 8.45 -0.96
N ALA A 27 -11.66 7.21 -0.54
CA ALA A 27 -11.81 6.84 0.86
C ALA A 27 -10.59 6.04 1.33
N LYS A 28 -10.38 5.94 2.64
CA LYS A 28 -9.29 5.09 3.18
C LYS A 28 -9.41 3.63 2.76
N SER A 29 -10.63 3.13 2.54
CA SER A 29 -10.89 1.79 2.04
C SER A 29 -10.41 1.55 0.60
N ASP A 30 -10.18 2.61 -0.16
CA ASP A 30 -9.68 2.53 -1.54
C ASP A 30 -8.15 2.46 -1.60
N LEU A 31 -7.48 2.63 -0.47
CA LEU A 31 -6.01 2.67 -0.40
C LEU A 31 -5.43 1.29 -0.16
N ILE A 32 -4.34 1.00 -0.87
CA ILE A 32 -3.55 -0.21 -0.69
C ILE A 32 -2.13 0.20 -0.32
N GLN A 33 -1.67 -0.22 0.85
CA GLN A 33 -0.31 0.11 1.30
C GLN A 33 0.67 -0.96 0.83
N PRO A 34 1.71 -0.59 0.07
CA PRO A 34 2.78 -1.53 -0.24
C PRO A 34 3.65 -1.78 1.00
N VAL A 35 3.99 -3.02 1.22
CA VAL A 35 4.87 -3.46 2.31
C VAL A 35 6.03 -4.24 1.71
N PHE A 36 7.24 -3.76 1.92
CA PHE A 36 8.46 -4.38 1.42
C PHE A 36 9.07 -5.26 2.51
N LEU A 37 9.18 -6.55 2.24
CA LEU A 37 9.63 -7.55 3.20
C LEU A 37 11.04 -8.00 2.91
N VAL A 38 11.87 -8.07 3.95
CA VAL A 38 13.22 -8.62 3.90
C VAL A 38 13.35 -9.74 4.90
N GLU A 39 14.26 -10.66 4.64
CA GLU A 39 14.60 -11.73 5.57
C GLU A 39 15.36 -11.19 6.77
N GLY A 40 15.14 -11.79 7.93
CA GLY A 40 15.79 -11.43 9.18
C GLY A 40 14.81 -11.10 10.29
N LYS A 41 15.33 -10.50 11.35
CA LYS A 41 14.55 -10.10 12.52
C LYS A 41 14.89 -8.68 12.92
N LYS A 42 13.88 -7.94 13.37
CA LYS A 42 14.00 -6.54 13.83
C LYS A 42 14.65 -5.61 12.81
N ILE A 43 14.41 -5.84 11.52
CA ILE A 43 14.95 -5.02 10.45
C ILE A 43 13.93 -3.96 10.06
N LYS A 44 14.38 -2.71 10.02
CA LYS A 44 13.63 -1.56 9.52
C LYS A 44 14.60 -0.63 8.80
N LYS A 45 14.73 -0.81 7.49
CA LYS A 45 15.68 -0.05 6.67
C LYS A 45 14.93 0.89 5.73
N GLU A 46 15.20 2.18 5.83
CA GLU A 46 14.58 3.17 4.95
C GLU A 46 14.98 2.97 3.49
N ILE A 47 14.01 3.10 2.60
CA ILE A 47 14.23 3.08 1.16
C ILE A 47 14.58 4.50 0.72
N LYS A 48 15.83 4.72 0.30
CA LYS A 48 16.35 6.06 -0.03
C LYS A 48 15.55 6.78 -1.11
N SER A 49 15.05 6.04 -2.09
CA SER A 49 14.28 6.59 -3.21
C SER A 49 12.81 6.86 -2.86
N LEU A 50 12.32 6.33 -1.75
CA LEU A 50 10.93 6.48 -1.30
C LEU A 50 10.92 6.92 0.16
N SER A 51 10.96 8.21 0.39
CA SER A 51 10.96 8.79 1.73
C SER A 51 9.75 8.31 2.54
N GLY A 52 9.99 7.88 3.78
CA GLY A 52 8.94 7.36 4.66
C GLY A 52 8.56 5.91 4.41
N GLN A 53 9.18 5.23 3.46
CA GLN A 53 8.97 3.80 3.20
C GLN A 53 10.17 2.99 3.65
N TYR A 54 9.92 1.79 4.17
CA TYR A 54 10.95 0.97 4.80
C TYR A 54 10.88 -0.47 4.30
N GLN A 55 12.04 -1.11 4.23
CA GLN A 55 12.12 -2.57 4.13
C GLN A 55 12.00 -3.12 5.53
N LEU A 56 11.05 -4.02 5.76
CA LEU A 56 10.70 -4.53 7.08
C LEU A 56 10.88 -6.04 7.15
N SER A 57 11.40 -6.52 8.28
CA SER A 57 11.28 -7.95 8.61
C SER A 57 9.83 -8.29 8.97
N ILE A 58 9.48 -9.58 9.03
CA ILE A 58 8.11 -10.02 9.28
C ILE A 58 7.57 -9.48 10.61
N ASP A 59 8.37 -9.51 11.68
CA ASP A 59 7.99 -8.99 12.99
C ASP A 59 7.68 -7.49 12.96
N ASN A 60 8.53 -6.68 12.32
CA ASN A 60 8.27 -5.26 12.14
C ASN A 60 7.09 -4.99 11.19
N ALA A 61 6.90 -5.84 10.19
CA ALA A 61 5.75 -5.75 9.30
C ALA A 61 4.42 -5.97 10.04
N LEU A 62 4.37 -6.87 11.00
CA LEU A 62 3.18 -7.09 11.84
C LEU A 62 2.84 -5.83 12.65
N ILE A 63 3.83 -5.18 13.24
CA ILE A 63 3.65 -3.92 13.97
C ILE A 63 3.14 -2.83 13.01
N PHE A 64 3.72 -2.74 11.83
CA PHE A 64 3.32 -1.78 10.81
C PHE A 64 1.87 -2.00 10.36
N CYS A 65 1.47 -3.25 10.14
CA CYS A 65 0.08 -3.60 9.79
C CYS A 65 -0.91 -3.21 10.90
N THR A 66 -0.54 -3.41 12.16
CA THR A 66 -1.36 -2.98 13.29
C THR A 66 -1.61 -1.47 13.26
N ASN A 67 -0.57 -0.69 13.00
CA ASN A 67 -0.68 0.75 12.87
C ASN A 67 -1.57 1.16 11.70
N LEU A 68 -1.46 0.47 10.56
CA LEU A 68 -2.30 0.72 9.39
C LEU A 68 -3.79 0.48 9.67
N ILE A 69 -4.11 -0.60 10.38
CA ILE A 69 -5.48 -0.90 10.78
C ILE A 69 -6.03 0.19 11.68
N ASN A 70 -5.24 0.68 12.63
CA ASN A 70 -5.63 1.77 13.52
C ASN A 70 -5.88 3.08 12.75
N GLU A 71 -5.19 3.29 11.63
CA GLU A 71 -5.40 4.43 10.74
C GLU A 71 -6.55 4.26 9.76
N GLY A 72 -7.13 3.06 9.68
CA GLY A 72 -8.27 2.76 8.82
C GLY A 72 -7.90 2.21 7.44
N ILE A 73 -6.65 1.79 7.23
CA ILE A 73 -6.19 1.16 5.99
C ILE A 73 -6.23 -0.35 6.16
N ASN A 74 -7.04 -1.03 5.35
CA ASN A 74 -7.33 -2.46 5.50
C ASN A 74 -6.72 -3.34 4.41
N SER A 75 -6.10 -2.75 3.41
CA SER A 75 -5.54 -3.49 2.27
C SER A 75 -4.04 -3.23 2.16
N ILE A 76 -3.30 -4.29 1.97
CA ILE A 76 -1.85 -4.23 1.77
C ILE A 76 -1.46 -5.06 0.56
N ILE A 77 -0.35 -4.69 -0.07
CA ILE A 77 0.31 -5.49 -1.10
C ILE A 77 1.73 -5.80 -0.63
N LEU A 78 2.11 -7.06 -0.67
CA LEU A 78 3.40 -7.52 -0.17
C LEU A 78 4.40 -7.70 -1.29
N PHE A 79 5.57 -7.12 -1.13
CA PHE A 79 6.71 -7.29 -2.02
C PHE A 79 7.86 -7.93 -1.24
N GLY A 80 8.34 -9.07 -1.72
CA GLY A 80 9.52 -9.71 -1.15
C GLY A 80 10.80 -9.14 -1.76
N VAL A 81 11.72 -8.73 -0.91
CA VAL A 81 13.06 -8.31 -1.32
C VAL A 81 14.01 -9.44 -0.94
N SER A 82 14.54 -10.15 -1.94
CA SER A 82 15.44 -11.28 -1.74
C SER A 82 16.84 -10.95 -2.25
N SER A 83 17.86 -11.41 -1.50
CA SER A 83 19.25 -11.35 -1.96
C SER A 83 19.54 -12.36 -3.06
N LYS A 84 18.67 -13.36 -3.24
CA LYS A 84 18.78 -14.40 -4.26
C LYS A 84 17.64 -14.27 -5.26
N LYS A 85 17.97 -14.14 -6.53
CA LYS A 85 16.99 -14.12 -7.63
C LYS A 85 17.37 -15.21 -8.63
N ASP A 86 16.37 -15.90 -9.16
CA ASP A 86 16.53 -16.81 -10.30
C ASP A 86 15.65 -16.37 -11.48
N ASP A 87 16.00 -16.84 -12.69
CA ASP A 87 15.31 -16.44 -13.92
C ASP A 87 13.91 -17.07 -14.05
N THR A 88 13.64 -18.14 -13.30
CA THR A 88 12.38 -18.88 -13.36
C THR A 88 11.40 -18.54 -12.27
N GLY A 89 11.80 -17.70 -11.31
CA GLY A 89 10.97 -17.34 -10.17
C GLY A 89 10.75 -18.46 -9.16
N LYS A 90 11.56 -19.52 -9.16
CA LYS A 90 11.42 -20.65 -8.22
C LYS A 90 11.50 -20.22 -6.77
N ILE A 91 12.37 -19.27 -6.45
CA ILE A 91 12.54 -18.75 -5.09
C ILE A 91 11.28 -18.02 -4.64
N SER A 92 10.69 -17.21 -5.51
CA SER A 92 9.46 -16.47 -5.24
C SER A 92 8.25 -17.39 -5.06
N CYS A 93 8.20 -18.49 -5.81
CA CYS A 93 7.12 -19.48 -5.75
C CYS A 93 7.27 -20.47 -4.60
N SER A 94 8.43 -20.53 -3.94
CA SER A 94 8.69 -21.45 -2.83
C SER A 94 7.89 -21.07 -1.59
N SER A 95 7.29 -22.07 -0.91
CA SER A 95 6.62 -21.85 0.38
C SER A 95 7.59 -21.38 1.49
N LYS A 96 8.88 -21.51 1.25
CA LYS A 96 9.94 -21.06 2.17
C LYS A 96 10.37 -19.62 1.92
N SER A 97 9.86 -18.97 0.87
CA SER A 97 10.17 -17.57 0.59
C SER A 97 9.53 -16.63 1.60
N ILE A 98 9.99 -15.40 1.66
CA ILE A 98 9.58 -14.41 2.66
C ILE A 98 8.08 -14.07 2.58
N VAL A 99 7.52 -13.93 1.40
CA VAL A 99 6.12 -13.52 1.22
C VAL A 99 5.14 -14.59 1.74
N PRO A 100 5.24 -15.87 1.38
CA PRO A 100 4.38 -16.91 1.97
C PRO A 100 4.50 -17.01 3.49
N LYS A 101 5.70 -16.87 4.05
CA LYS A 101 5.89 -16.85 5.49
C LYS A 101 5.17 -15.68 6.14
N ALA A 102 5.31 -14.50 5.56
CA ALA A 102 4.65 -13.28 6.04
C ALA A 102 3.13 -13.41 5.98
N ILE A 103 2.58 -13.95 4.91
CA ILE A 103 1.13 -14.19 4.77
C ILE A 103 0.62 -15.10 5.88
N LYS A 104 1.33 -16.17 6.19
CA LYS A 104 0.95 -17.09 7.29
C LYS A 104 0.92 -16.36 8.63
N GLU A 105 1.94 -15.58 8.93
CA GLU A 105 2.02 -14.84 10.20
C GLU A 105 0.96 -13.74 10.29
N ILE A 106 0.72 -13.02 9.22
CA ILE A 106 -0.33 -11.98 9.15
C ILE A 106 -1.71 -12.59 9.38
N LYS A 107 -2.01 -13.73 8.74
CA LYS A 107 -3.29 -14.42 8.92
C LYS A 107 -3.51 -14.96 10.32
N LYS A 108 -2.45 -15.34 11.03
CA LYS A 108 -2.56 -15.76 12.43
C LYS A 108 -2.85 -14.58 13.37
N THR A 109 -2.32 -13.41 13.05
CA THR A 109 -2.41 -12.22 13.91
C THR A 109 -3.70 -11.44 13.69
N PHE A 110 -4.17 -11.40 12.45
CA PHE A 110 -5.35 -10.65 12.01
C PHE A 110 -6.38 -11.62 11.34
#